data_54a5adbf8e2dbec1da4c7ab7adc97f92
#
_entry.id   54a5adbf8e2dbec1da4c7ab7adc97f92
#
_cell.length_a   1.000
_cell.length_b   1.000
_cell.length_c   1.000
_cell.angle_alpha   90.00
_cell.angle_beta   90.00
_cell.angle_gamma   90.00
#
_symmetry.space_group_name_H-M   'P 1'
#
loop_
_entity.id
_entity.type
_entity.pdbx_description
1 polymer ?
#
loop_
_entity_poly.entity_id
_entity_poly.type
_entity_poly.pdbx_seq_one_letter_code
_entity_poly.pdbx_strand_id
1 'polypeptide(L)'
;TLEIESGIHAGEYGDGDYVDVIVDNEGCYLDTVTVTNVPGDIWETGDEPRLKIVLRTDEGYIFASGLGEDEVALDEETGIVTSVSRSSSRLTILVTLAELDEDDYYEYDEDYTLDVEEALWDSAVGGLAGWAGNDYARKYEVRLYKDGEEVGQTVTTEKLTYNFSGHFSGAGTYQFRVRAVRGEYDE
;
A
#
# COMPACT_ATOMS: atom_id res chain seq x y z
N THR A 1 -7.57 -10.56 23.05
CA THR A 1 -8.11 -9.80 21.91
C THR A 1 -7.14 -9.94 20.75
N LEU A 2 -7.66 -10.06 19.56
CA LEU A 2 -6.91 -9.96 18.31
C LEU A 2 -7.34 -8.67 17.60
N GLU A 3 -6.35 -7.93 17.12
CA GLU A 3 -6.58 -6.85 16.17
C GLU A 3 -5.91 -7.27 14.85
N ILE A 4 -6.64 -7.20 13.76
CA ILE A 4 -6.18 -7.63 12.44
C ILE A 4 -6.25 -6.42 11.52
N GLU A 5 -5.10 -6.02 10.99
CA GLU A 5 -4.98 -5.04 9.91
C GLU A 5 -4.76 -5.79 8.61
N SER A 6 -5.75 -5.79 7.73
CA SER A 6 -5.67 -6.43 6.43
C SER A 6 -5.46 -5.36 5.36
N GLY A 7 -4.41 -5.53 4.56
CA GLY A 7 -4.18 -4.79 3.33
C GLY A 7 -4.62 -5.57 2.08
N ILE A 8 -5.47 -6.58 2.23
CA ILE A 8 -5.99 -7.34 1.08
C ILE A 8 -7.17 -6.56 0.50
N HIS A 9 -7.10 -6.23 -0.78
CA HIS A 9 -8.12 -5.48 -1.50
C HIS A 9 -8.53 -6.18 -2.80
N ALA A 10 -9.78 -5.96 -3.24
CA ALA A 10 -10.22 -6.43 -4.55
C ALA A 10 -9.36 -5.78 -5.66
N GLY A 11 -9.02 -6.55 -6.70
CA GLY A 11 -8.15 -6.10 -7.79
C GLY A 11 -6.65 -6.30 -7.55
N GLU A 12 -6.22 -6.74 -6.36
CA GLU A 12 -4.82 -7.01 -6.06
C GLU A 12 -4.46 -8.49 -6.22
N TYR A 13 -3.19 -8.76 -6.52
CA TYR A 13 -2.69 -10.14 -6.59
C TYR A 13 -2.72 -10.79 -5.20
N GLY A 14 -3.11 -12.05 -5.17
CA GLY A 14 -3.22 -12.82 -3.95
C GLY A 14 -1.89 -13.26 -3.37
N ASP A 15 -1.01 -12.34 -3.01
CA ASP A 15 0.16 -12.65 -2.19
C ASP A 15 -0.17 -12.38 -0.71
N GLY A 16 0.17 -13.30 0.17
CA GLY A 16 -0.25 -13.30 1.57
C GLY A 16 0.51 -12.33 2.50
N ASP A 17 1.25 -11.36 1.97
CA ASP A 17 2.16 -10.52 2.74
C ASP A 17 1.50 -9.29 3.39
N TYR A 18 0.19 -9.09 3.20
CA TYR A 18 -0.52 -7.88 3.60
C TYR A 18 -1.39 -8.00 4.87
N VAL A 19 -1.15 -8.97 5.72
CA VAL A 19 -1.94 -9.11 6.94
C VAL A 19 -1.06 -9.01 8.16
N ASP A 20 -1.29 -7.98 8.98
CA ASP A 20 -0.70 -7.85 10.31
C ASP A 20 -1.71 -8.28 11.39
N VAL A 21 -1.22 -8.94 12.43
CA VAL A 21 -2.04 -9.43 13.54
C VAL A 21 -1.39 -9.02 14.86
N ILE A 22 -2.06 -8.13 15.55
CA ILE A 22 -1.65 -7.68 16.88
C ILE A 22 -2.37 -8.52 17.95
N VAL A 23 -1.60 -9.07 18.86
CA VAL A 23 -2.10 -9.89 19.97
C VAL A 23 -2.00 -9.11 21.27
N ASP A 24 -3.14 -8.59 21.74
CA ASP A 24 -3.20 -7.90 23.03
C ASP A 24 -3.51 -8.88 24.16
N ASN A 25 -2.51 -9.69 24.52
CA ASN A 25 -2.60 -10.63 25.63
C ASN A 25 -1.22 -10.91 26.22
N GLU A 26 -1.08 -10.83 27.54
CA GLU A 26 0.13 -11.26 28.22
C GLU A 26 0.29 -12.80 28.16
N GLY A 27 1.52 -13.26 28.01
CA GLY A 27 1.87 -14.67 28.06
C GLY A 27 1.66 -15.46 26.77
N CYS A 28 1.38 -14.78 25.67
CA CYS A 28 1.40 -15.40 24.34
C CYS A 28 1.79 -14.40 23.26
N TYR A 29 2.26 -14.92 22.13
CA TYR A 29 2.72 -14.16 20.98
C TYR A 29 2.28 -14.78 19.67
N LEU A 30 2.29 -13.99 18.61
CA LEU A 30 2.03 -14.45 17.25
C LEU A 30 3.21 -15.30 16.75
N ASP A 31 2.93 -16.53 16.36
CA ASP A 31 3.90 -17.44 15.72
C ASP A 31 3.85 -17.31 14.20
N THR A 32 2.64 -17.39 13.61
CA THR A 32 2.43 -17.22 12.17
C THR A 32 1.02 -16.72 11.87
N VAL A 33 0.90 -15.96 10.79
CA VAL A 33 -0.37 -15.69 10.08
C VAL A 33 -0.22 -16.18 8.64
N THR A 34 -1.27 -16.72 8.08
CA THR A 34 -1.27 -17.24 6.70
C THR A 34 -2.65 -17.06 6.09
N VAL A 35 -2.73 -16.46 4.91
CA VAL A 35 -3.94 -16.47 4.08
C VAL A 35 -4.08 -17.87 3.46
N THR A 36 -5.22 -18.53 3.69
CA THR A 36 -5.40 -19.95 3.34
C THR A 36 -6.14 -20.18 2.03
N ASN A 37 -6.79 -19.17 1.50
CA ASN A 37 -7.57 -19.22 0.26
C ASN A 37 -7.10 -18.19 -0.77
N VAL A 38 -5.78 -17.95 -0.83
CA VAL A 38 -5.19 -17.04 -1.82
C VAL A 38 -5.69 -17.40 -3.22
N PRO A 39 -6.29 -16.48 -3.98
CA PRO A 39 -6.73 -16.76 -5.35
C PRO A 39 -5.51 -17.04 -6.24
N GLY A 40 -5.73 -17.76 -7.35
CA GLY A 40 -4.66 -18.07 -8.30
C GLY A 40 -4.25 -16.87 -9.17
N ASP A 41 -5.00 -15.77 -9.08
CA ASP A 41 -4.84 -14.52 -9.83
C ASP A 41 -5.06 -13.34 -8.88
N ILE A 42 -6.09 -12.56 -9.07
CA ILE A 42 -6.43 -11.39 -8.24
C ILE A 42 -7.60 -11.71 -7.29
N TRP A 43 -7.70 -10.94 -6.22
CA TRP A 43 -8.87 -10.91 -5.37
C TRP A 43 -10.03 -10.22 -6.10
N GLU A 44 -11.24 -10.79 -6.03
CA GLU A 44 -12.44 -10.22 -6.62
C GLU A 44 -13.33 -9.58 -5.54
N THR A 45 -14.15 -8.60 -5.93
CA THR A 45 -15.22 -8.08 -5.07
C THR A 45 -16.15 -9.21 -4.61
N GLY A 46 -16.44 -9.27 -3.32
CA GLY A 46 -17.21 -10.33 -2.71
C GLY A 46 -16.38 -11.54 -2.26
N ASP A 47 -15.08 -11.56 -2.49
CA ASP A 47 -14.21 -12.57 -1.89
C ASP A 47 -14.08 -12.37 -0.38
N GLU A 48 -14.06 -13.48 0.36
CA GLU A 48 -13.82 -13.51 1.80
C GLU A 48 -12.44 -14.10 2.09
N PRO A 49 -11.41 -13.29 2.36
CA PRO A 49 -10.09 -13.82 2.71
C PRO A 49 -10.14 -14.65 4.00
N ARG A 50 -9.45 -15.78 4.02
CA ARG A 50 -9.42 -16.68 5.18
C ARG A 50 -8.03 -16.78 5.75
N LEU A 51 -7.94 -16.49 7.05
CA LEU A 51 -6.69 -16.47 7.78
C LEU A 51 -6.57 -17.70 8.68
N LYS A 52 -5.34 -18.20 8.77
CA LYS A 52 -4.92 -19.11 9.82
C LYS A 52 -3.88 -18.41 10.68
N ILE A 53 -4.26 -18.11 11.90
CA ILE A 53 -3.43 -17.46 12.91
C ILE A 53 -2.95 -18.51 13.91
N VAL A 54 -1.67 -18.53 14.18
CA VAL A 54 -1.07 -19.43 15.17
C VAL A 54 -0.41 -18.61 16.25
N LEU A 55 -0.84 -18.80 17.49
CA LEU A 55 -0.23 -18.22 18.68
C LEU A 55 0.53 -19.28 19.47
N ARG A 56 1.57 -18.85 20.16
CA ARG A 56 2.31 -19.65 21.13
C ARG A 56 2.35 -18.99 22.49
N THR A 57 2.46 -19.80 23.54
CA THR A 57 2.66 -19.28 24.89
C THR A 57 4.11 -18.94 25.13
N ASP A 58 4.32 -17.93 25.97
CA ASP A 58 5.60 -17.66 26.59
C ASP A 58 5.95 -18.76 27.65
N GLU A 59 7.21 -18.76 28.08
CA GLU A 59 7.66 -19.71 29.09
C GLU A 59 6.88 -19.53 30.43
N GLY A 60 6.33 -20.61 30.93
CA GLY A 60 5.53 -20.61 32.13
C GLY A 60 4.03 -20.38 31.94
N TYR A 61 3.58 -20.10 30.74
CA TYR A 61 2.16 -19.93 30.44
C TYR A 61 1.58 -21.14 29.69
N ILE A 62 0.29 -21.32 29.81
CA ILE A 62 -0.48 -22.32 29.04
C ILE A 62 -1.81 -21.74 28.61
N PHE A 63 -2.30 -22.14 27.42
CA PHE A 63 -3.65 -21.80 27.01
C PHE A 63 -4.71 -22.52 27.84
N ALA A 64 -5.72 -21.79 28.29
CA ALA A 64 -6.81 -22.33 29.10
C ALA A 64 -7.60 -23.45 28.40
N SER A 65 -8.10 -24.42 29.11
CA SER A 65 -8.75 -25.62 28.55
C SER A 65 -10.11 -25.35 27.90
N GLY A 66 -10.73 -24.21 28.12
CA GLY A 66 -12.05 -23.86 27.62
C GLY A 66 -12.01 -22.84 26.46
N LEU A 67 -10.83 -22.51 25.92
CA LEU A 67 -10.75 -21.58 24.81
C LEU A 67 -11.43 -22.14 23.57
N GLY A 68 -12.47 -21.47 23.10
CA GLY A 68 -13.24 -21.71 21.89
C GLY A 68 -13.40 -20.42 21.08
N GLU A 69 -14.30 -20.44 20.14
CA GLU A 69 -14.55 -19.30 19.22
C GLU A 69 -15.07 -18.07 19.99
N ASP A 70 -15.94 -18.27 20.98
CA ASP A 70 -16.55 -17.19 21.76
C ASP A 70 -15.55 -16.49 22.71
N GLU A 71 -14.41 -17.09 22.98
CA GLU A 71 -13.37 -16.50 23.83
C GLU A 71 -12.30 -15.71 23.07
N VAL A 72 -12.35 -15.74 21.73
CA VAL A 72 -11.49 -14.93 20.86
C VAL A 72 -12.25 -13.68 20.44
N ALA A 73 -11.91 -12.55 21.06
CA ALA A 73 -12.50 -11.28 20.66
C ALA A 73 -11.83 -10.76 19.38
N LEU A 74 -12.64 -10.52 18.37
CA LEU A 74 -12.31 -9.88 17.11
C LEU A 74 -13.37 -8.80 16.83
N ASP A 75 -13.01 -7.71 16.17
CA ASP A 75 -13.96 -6.71 15.71
C ASP A 75 -14.88 -7.31 14.64
N GLU A 76 -16.20 -7.15 14.79
CA GLU A 76 -17.20 -7.68 13.86
C GLU A 76 -17.06 -7.07 12.43
N GLU A 77 -16.56 -5.84 12.32
CA GLU A 77 -16.29 -5.20 11.03
C GLU A 77 -15.09 -5.82 10.33
N THR A 78 -14.15 -6.41 11.08
CA THR A 78 -12.95 -7.07 10.53
C THR A 78 -13.26 -8.46 10.00
N GLY A 79 -14.19 -9.20 10.63
CA GLY A 79 -14.52 -10.56 10.24
C GLY A 79 -15.01 -11.43 11.39
N ILE A 80 -15.05 -12.74 11.17
CA ILE A 80 -15.55 -13.72 12.13
C ILE A 80 -14.53 -14.83 12.43
N VAL A 81 -14.46 -15.25 13.69
CA VAL A 81 -13.72 -16.44 14.09
C VAL A 81 -14.54 -17.68 13.72
N THR A 82 -14.00 -18.55 12.88
CA THR A 82 -14.71 -19.73 12.38
C THR A 82 -14.26 -21.05 13.03
N SER A 83 -13.10 -21.07 13.64
CA SER A 83 -12.62 -22.24 14.40
C SER A 83 -11.48 -21.88 15.33
N VAL A 84 -11.46 -22.52 16.50
CA VAL A 84 -10.35 -22.46 17.45
C VAL A 84 -9.93 -23.87 17.84
N SER A 85 -8.66 -24.19 17.64
CA SER A 85 -8.05 -25.44 18.11
C SER A 85 -6.81 -25.17 18.94
N ARG A 86 -6.64 -25.90 20.02
CA ARG A 86 -5.57 -25.64 20.98
C ARG A 86 -4.85 -26.88 21.51
N SER A 87 -3.62 -26.66 21.92
CA SER A 87 -2.88 -27.47 22.88
C SER A 87 -2.47 -26.61 24.09
N SER A 88 -1.68 -27.14 25.00
CA SER A 88 -1.19 -26.35 26.15
C SER A 88 -0.33 -25.15 25.72
N SER A 89 0.43 -25.24 24.63
CA SER A 89 1.41 -24.25 24.19
C SER A 89 1.13 -23.66 22.81
N ARG A 90 0.05 -24.07 22.16
CA ARG A 90 -0.29 -23.61 20.81
C ARG A 90 -1.79 -23.39 20.68
N LEU A 91 -2.17 -22.25 20.12
CA LEU A 91 -3.53 -21.91 19.74
C LEU A 91 -3.54 -21.67 18.22
N THR A 92 -4.45 -22.32 17.52
CA THR A 92 -4.69 -22.07 16.10
C THR A 92 -6.10 -21.54 15.92
N ILE A 93 -6.22 -20.38 15.31
CA ILE A 93 -7.47 -19.66 15.09
C ILE A 93 -7.67 -19.55 13.59
N LEU A 94 -8.86 -19.90 13.10
CA LEU A 94 -9.28 -19.64 11.74
C LEU A 94 -10.24 -18.45 11.77
N VAL A 95 -9.96 -17.48 10.92
CA VAL A 95 -10.76 -16.27 10.76
C VAL A 95 -11.19 -16.16 9.30
N THR A 96 -12.43 -15.80 9.06
CA THR A 96 -12.90 -15.32 7.76
C THR A 96 -13.05 -13.80 7.88
N LEU A 97 -12.32 -13.05 7.07
CA LEU A 97 -12.44 -11.59 7.03
C LEU A 97 -13.77 -11.19 6.37
N ALA A 98 -14.14 -9.93 6.52
CA ALA A 98 -15.27 -9.36 5.79
C ALA A 98 -15.11 -9.54 4.28
N GLU A 99 -16.22 -9.55 3.56
CA GLU A 99 -16.21 -9.55 2.10
C GLU A 99 -15.47 -8.31 1.58
N LEU A 100 -14.67 -8.49 0.53
CA LEU A 100 -14.00 -7.38 -0.14
C LEU A 100 -15.02 -6.58 -0.95
N ASP A 101 -15.13 -5.30 -0.67
CA ASP A 101 -16.03 -4.39 -1.37
C ASP A 101 -15.34 -3.76 -2.59
N GLU A 102 -16.13 -3.29 -3.56
CA GLU A 102 -15.64 -2.47 -4.68
C GLU A 102 -14.97 -1.17 -4.20
N ASP A 103 -15.44 -0.65 -3.07
CA ASP A 103 -14.93 0.58 -2.45
C ASP A 103 -13.57 0.37 -1.75
N ASP A 104 -13.21 -0.88 -1.41
CA ASP A 104 -11.88 -1.27 -0.93
C ASP A 104 -10.84 -1.34 -2.06
N TYR A 105 -11.27 -1.43 -3.31
CA TYR A 105 -10.43 -1.00 -4.40
C TYR A 105 -10.20 0.49 -4.16
N TYR A 106 -9.01 0.82 -3.67
CA TYR A 106 -8.56 2.20 -3.71
C TYR A 106 -8.80 2.66 -5.14
N GLU A 107 -9.92 3.35 -5.36
CA GLU A 107 -10.07 4.23 -6.48
C GLU A 107 -8.83 5.10 -6.36
N TYR A 108 -7.76 4.66 -7.02
CA TYR A 108 -6.60 5.51 -7.16
C TYR A 108 -7.17 6.72 -7.87
N ASP A 109 -7.56 7.67 -7.02
CA ASP A 109 -8.03 8.96 -7.47
C ASP A 109 -7.02 9.35 -8.54
N GLU A 110 -7.42 9.31 -9.81
CA GLU A 110 -6.56 9.65 -10.94
C GLU A 110 -5.97 11.05 -10.75
N ASP A 111 -6.49 11.77 -9.78
CA ASP A 111 -6.13 13.10 -9.33
C ASP A 111 -5.14 13.11 -8.14
N TYR A 112 -4.65 11.94 -7.67
CA TYR A 112 -3.57 11.91 -6.69
C TYR A 112 -2.29 12.40 -7.38
N THR A 113 -2.19 13.71 -7.52
CA THR A 113 -0.94 14.38 -7.87
C THR A 113 0.02 14.11 -6.71
N LEU A 114 0.90 13.14 -6.91
CA LEU A 114 1.99 12.90 -5.98
C LEU A 114 2.78 14.20 -5.87
N ASP A 115 2.84 14.77 -4.69
CA ASP A 115 3.58 15.99 -4.45
C ASP A 115 5.05 15.77 -4.81
N VAL A 116 5.60 16.66 -5.60
CA VAL A 116 7.01 16.69 -5.95
C VAL A 116 7.65 17.81 -5.14
N GLU A 117 8.49 17.43 -4.21
CA GLU A 117 9.24 18.36 -3.39
C GLU A 117 10.53 18.83 -4.12
N GLU A 118 11.07 19.97 -3.71
CA GLU A 118 12.39 20.48 -4.15
C GLU A 118 12.55 20.62 -5.67
N ALA A 119 11.52 21.04 -6.40
CA ALA A 119 11.64 21.31 -7.83
C ALA A 119 12.39 22.65 -8.08
N LEU A 120 13.62 22.58 -8.55
CA LEU A 120 14.54 23.72 -8.68
C LEU A 120 15.27 23.71 -10.02
N TRP A 121 15.63 24.92 -10.51
CA TRP A 121 16.61 25.06 -11.58
C TRP A 121 18.04 24.80 -11.03
N ASP A 122 18.84 24.04 -11.78
CA ASP A 122 20.25 23.92 -11.46
C ASP A 122 20.95 25.27 -11.63
N SER A 123 21.67 25.71 -10.61
CA SER A 123 22.33 27.02 -10.62
C SER A 123 23.60 27.07 -11.47
N ALA A 124 24.18 25.91 -11.77
CA ALA A 124 25.43 25.78 -12.53
C ALA A 124 25.19 25.46 -14.00
N VAL A 125 24.05 24.83 -14.34
CA VAL A 125 23.72 24.42 -15.71
C VAL A 125 22.44 25.11 -16.15
N GLY A 126 22.54 26.12 -16.99
CA GLY A 126 21.40 26.86 -17.48
C GLY A 126 20.38 25.97 -18.21
N GLY A 127 19.13 26.02 -17.77
CA GLY A 127 18.03 25.24 -18.33
C GLY A 127 17.90 23.80 -17.83
N LEU A 128 18.74 23.35 -16.91
CA LEU A 128 18.59 22.06 -16.27
C LEU A 128 17.59 22.20 -15.09
N ALA A 129 16.46 21.53 -15.18
CA ALA A 129 15.49 21.39 -14.11
C ALA A 129 15.78 20.11 -13.32
N GLY A 130 15.65 20.14 -12.01
CA GLY A 130 15.79 19.00 -11.11
C GLY A 130 14.70 18.99 -10.05
N TRP A 131 14.38 17.82 -9.54
CA TRP A 131 13.37 17.64 -8.48
C TRP A 131 13.68 16.42 -7.61
N ALA A 132 13.12 16.38 -6.40
CA ALA A 132 13.21 15.22 -5.53
C ALA A 132 12.38 14.05 -6.08
N GLY A 133 12.89 12.83 -5.92
CA GLY A 133 12.16 11.60 -6.25
C GLY A 133 10.99 11.38 -5.29
N ASN A 134 9.94 10.75 -5.80
CA ASN A 134 8.85 10.23 -4.98
C ASN A 134 8.83 8.71 -5.14
N ASP A 135 8.84 7.96 -4.04
CA ASP A 135 8.98 6.50 -4.01
C ASP A 135 7.83 5.77 -4.73
N TYR A 136 6.68 6.45 -4.84
CA TYR A 136 5.50 5.92 -5.52
C TYR A 136 5.39 6.34 -6.98
N ALA A 137 6.30 7.19 -7.48
CA ALA A 137 6.30 7.65 -8.85
C ALA A 137 7.13 6.74 -9.74
N ARG A 138 6.55 6.30 -10.87
CA ARG A 138 7.31 5.61 -11.92
C ARG A 138 7.82 6.54 -13.00
N LYS A 139 7.15 7.66 -13.21
CA LYS A 139 7.50 8.64 -14.22
C LYS A 139 7.10 10.04 -13.76
N TYR A 140 7.63 11.04 -14.42
CA TYR A 140 7.33 12.44 -14.15
C TYR A 140 6.91 13.12 -15.45
N GLU A 141 5.91 13.98 -15.37
CA GLU A 141 5.53 14.88 -16.45
C GLU A 141 6.04 16.28 -16.14
N VAL A 142 6.77 16.83 -17.07
CA VAL A 142 7.44 18.12 -16.91
C VAL A 142 7.00 19.09 -18.01
N ARG A 143 6.65 20.31 -17.63
CA ARG A 143 6.21 21.38 -18.53
C ARG A 143 7.04 22.63 -18.33
N LEU A 144 7.37 23.30 -19.44
CA LEU A 144 8.03 24.59 -19.45
C LEU A 144 7.01 25.71 -19.65
N TYR A 145 7.21 26.81 -18.94
CA TYR A 145 6.44 28.05 -19.09
C TYR A 145 7.39 29.21 -19.34
N LYS A 146 6.96 30.16 -20.17
CA LYS A 146 7.62 31.44 -20.38
C LYS A 146 6.62 32.56 -20.14
N ASP A 147 6.94 33.47 -19.26
CA ASP A 147 6.06 34.60 -18.88
C ASP A 147 4.64 34.17 -18.48
N GLY A 148 4.51 32.93 -17.94
CA GLY A 148 3.25 32.32 -17.50
C GLY A 148 2.51 31.48 -18.54
N GLU A 149 2.96 31.49 -19.80
CA GLU A 149 2.36 30.69 -20.90
C GLU A 149 3.16 29.40 -21.13
N GLU A 150 2.48 28.31 -21.49
CA GLU A 150 3.12 27.03 -21.81
C GLU A 150 4.02 27.14 -23.05
N VAL A 151 5.20 26.53 -22.99
CA VAL A 151 6.15 26.42 -24.08
C VAL A 151 6.36 24.95 -24.46
N GLY A 152 5.98 24.60 -25.67
CA GLY A 152 6.17 23.26 -26.22
C GLY A 152 5.14 22.26 -25.68
N GLN A 153 5.52 21.00 -25.63
CA GLN A 153 4.67 19.89 -25.15
C GLN A 153 5.15 19.41 -23.77
N THR A 154 4.23 18.75 -23.03
CA THR A 154 4.58 18.02 -21.82
C THR A 154 5.60 16.93 -22.15
N VAL A 155 6.64 16.86 -21.37
CA VAL A 155 7.68 15.83 -21.49
C VAL A 155 7.48 14.80 -20.39
N THR A 156 7.43 13.52 -20.75
CA THR A 156 7.41 12.41 -19.80
C THR A 156 8.82 11.84 -19.63
N THR A 157 9.26 11.64 -18.41
CA THR A 157 10.60 11.10 -18.07
C THR A 157 10.57 10.28 -16.79
N GLU A 158 11.42 9.26 -16.71
CA GLU A 158 11.69 8.50 -15.48
C GLU A 158 12.83 9.10 -14.66
N LYS A 159 13.53 10.10 -15.21
CA LYS A 159 14.67 10.75 -14.56
C LYS A 159 14.18 11.88 -13.65
N LEU A 160 14.99 12.19 -12.66
CA LEU A 160 14.76 13.31 -11.73
C LEU A 160 15.29 14.66 -12.26
N THR A 161 15.67 14.71 -13.52
CA THR A 161 16.16 15.91 -14.16
C THR A 161 15.71 15.98 -15.63
N TYR A 162 15.51 17.21 -16.13
CA TYR A 162 15.29 17.45 -17.56
C TYR A 162 15.94 18.77 -18.01
N ASN A 163 16.58 18.74 -19.18
CA ASN A 163 17.26 19.91 -19.72
C ASN A 163 16.41 20.64 -20.77
N PHE A 164 15.94 21.83 -20.41
CA PHE A 164 15.13 22.70 -21.24
C PHE A 164 15.95 23.70 -22.07
N SER A 165 17.27 23.69 -22.03
CA SER A 165 18.10 24.70 -22.71
C SER A 165 17.79 24.86 -24.20
N GLY A 166 17.42 23.77 -24.89
CA GLY A 166 17.01 23.79 -26.30
C GLY A 166 15.60 24.35 -26.55
N HIS A 167 14.83 24.61 -25.50
CA HIS A 167 13.46 25.15 -25.63
C HIS A 167 13.37 26.63 -25.27
N PHE A 168 14.47 27.24 -24.85
CA PHE A 168 14.48 28.65 -24.55
C PHE A 168 14.52 29.48 -25.83
N SER A 169 13.56 30.37 -25.98
CA SER A 169 13.43 31.26 -27.16
C SER A 169 13.35 32.72 -26.70
N GLY A 170 14.47 33.45 -26.82
CA GLY A 170 14.53 34.86 -26.49
C GLY A 170 14.48 35.17 -25.00
N ALA A 171 14.41 36.46 -24.65
CA ALA A 171 14.31 36.92 -23.26
C ALA A 171 12.91 36.65 -22.71
N GLY A 172 12.83 36.38 -21.40
CA GLY A 172 11.59 36.11 -20.68
C GLY A 172 11.87 35.41 -19.35
N THR A 173 10.86 35.30 -18.51
CA THR A 173 10.93 34.53 -17.27
C THR A 173 10.49 33.11 -17.51
N TYR A 174 11.43 32.17 -17.38
CA TYR A 174 11.15 30.76 -17.56
C TYR A 174 10.89 30.06 -16.23
N GLN A 175 9.83 29.29 -16.19
CA GLN A 175 9.44 28.42 -15.06
C GLN A 175 9.16 27.02 -15.58
N PHE A 176 9.33 26.01 -14.75
CA PHE A 176 8.84 24.68 -15.05
C PHE A 176 7.92 24.18 -13.94
N ARG A 177 7.07 23.25 -14.33
CA ARG A 177 6.26 22.47 -13.38
C ARG A 177 6.52 21.02 -13.62
N VAL A 178 6.53 20.25 -12.55
CA VAL A 178 6.67 18.81 -12.58
C VAL A 178 5.57 18.18 -11.75
N ARG A 179 5.02 17.09 -12.22
CA ARG A 179 4.16 16.21 -11.43
C ARG A 179 4.67 14.79 -11.51
N ALA A 180 4.60 14.08 -10.41
CA ALA A 180 4.83 12.66 -10.37
C ALA A 180 3.58 11.92 -10.91
N VAL A 181 3.82 10.82 -11.60
CA VAL A 181 2.76 9.98 -12.17
C VAL A 181 3.03 8.55 -11.76
N ARG A 182 2.05 7.88 -11.16
CA ARG A 182 2.11 6.44 -10.96
C ARG A 182 2.12 5.73 -12.30
N GLY A 183 2.81 4.61 -12.40
CA GLY A 183 2.70 3.74 -13.56
C GLY A 183 1.32 3.08 -13.56
N GLU A 184 0.68 2.98 -14.73
CA GLU A 184 -0.29 1.94 -14.92
C GLU A 184 0.43 0.60 -14.64
N TYR A 185 -0.19 -0.29 -13.87
CA TYR A 185 0.27 -1.67 -13.85
C TYR A 185 0.07 -2.18 -15.27
N ASP A 186 1.15 -2.56 -15.95
CA ASP A 186 1.06 -3.26 -17.23
C ASP A 186 0.26 -4.56 -16.95
N GLU A 187 -0.89 -4.69 -17.60
CA GLU A 187 -1.69 -5.91 -17.65
C GLU A 187 -0.87 -7.11 -18.16
#